data_363340d6286b8867a53288d9971fc021
#
_entry.id   363340d6286b8867a53288d9971fc021
#
_cell.length_a   1.000
_cell.length_b   1.000
_cell.length_c   1.000
_cell.angle_alpha   90.00
_cell.angle_beta   90.00
_cell.angle_gamma   90.00
#
_symmetry.space_group_name_H-M   'P 1'
#
loop_
_entity.id
_entity.type
_entity.pdbx_description
1 polymer ?
#
loop_
_entity_poly.entity_id
_entity_poly.type
_entity_poly.pdbx_seq_one_letter_code
_entity_poly.pdbx_strand_id
1 'polypeptide(L)' 'MTAIIEREDDGFVALCPELDIASQGSTIEEARANLVEALTLFFEAAPPSEVARRLHTEVFITQVEVPVG' A
#
# COMPACT_ATOMS: atom_id res chain seq x y z
N MET A 1 -7.91 4.22 -3.69
CA MET A 1 -7.01 3.42 -2.85
C MET A 1 -5.93 4.30 -2.27
N THR A 2 -5.39 3.90 -1.14
CA THR A 2 -4.38 4.68 -0.42
C THR A 2 -3.01 4.07 -0.62
N ALA A 3 -1.99 4.92 -0.73
CA ALA A 3 -0.61 4.48 -0.71
C ALA A 3 0.12 5.19 0.43
N ILE A 4 0.78 4.41 1.26
CA ILE A 4 1.65 4.91 2.32
C ILE A 4 3.07 4.61 1.90
N ILE A 5 3.89 5.65 1.76
CA ILE A 5 5.25 5.49 1.26
C ILE A 5 6.22 5.87 2.36
N GLU A 6 7.14 4.97 2.66
CA GLU A 6 8.15 5.16 3.69
C GLU A 6 9.55 4.93 3.13
N ARG A 7 10.50 5.68 3.64
CA ARG A 7 11.90 5.42 3.34
C ARG A 7 12.35 4.19 4.12
N GLU A 8 13.05 3.29 3.44
CA GLU A 8 13.61 2.11 4.08
C GLU A 8 14.99 1.84 3.49
N ASP A 9 16.01 1.93 4.32
CA ASP A 9 17.40 1.82 3.90
C ASP A 9 17.72 2.78 2.74
N ASP A 10 18.09 2.26 1.58
CA ASP A 10 18.45 3.07 0.42
C ASP A 10 17.30 3.26 -0.55
N GLY A 11 16.11 2.83 -0.18
CA GLY A 11 14.96 2.90 -1.08
C GLY A 11 13.68 3.32 -0.38
N PHE A 12 12.57 2.99 -1.01
CA PHE A 12 11.24 3.31 -0.51
C PHE A 12 10.33 2.11 -0.62
N VAL A 13 9.43 1.97 0.34
CA VAL A 13 8.38 0.96 0.33
C VAL A 13 7.04 1.69 0.22
N ALA A 14 6.17 1.19 -0.66
CA ALA A 14 4.82 1.70 -0.81
C ALA A 14 3.84 0.61 -0.38
N LEU A 15 2.93 0.95 0.51
CA LEU A 15 1.94 0.02 1.04
C LEU A 15 0.53 0.51 0.70
N CYS A 16 -0.31 -0.40 0.21
CA CYS A 16 -1.74 -0.19 0.11
C CYS A 16 -2.40 -0.89 1.29
N PRO A 17 -2.81 -0.16 2.33
CA PRO A 17 -3.35 -0.80 3.53
C PRO A 17 -4.69 -1.48 3.30
N GLU A 18 -5.49 -1.00 2.36
CA GLU A 18 -6.80 -1.60 2.07
C GLU A 18 -6.69 -3.03 1.58
N LEU A 19 -5.62 -3.38 0.88
CA LEU A 19 -5.43 -4.71 0.33
C LEU A 19 -4.23 -5.44 0.94
N ASP A 20 -3.49 -4.76 1.81
CA ASP A 20 -2.27 -5.30 2.42
C ASP A 20 -1.28 -5.77 1.34
N ILE A 21 -1.11 -4.94 0.33
CA ILE A 21 -0.17 -5.18 -0.76
C ILE A 21 0.90 -4.09 -0.71
N ALA A 22 2.14 -4.50 -0.80
CA ALA A 22 3.27 -3.59 -0.76
C ALA A 22 4.20 -3.81 -1.95
N SER A 23 4.92 -2.76 -2.28
CA SER A 23 5.96 -2.82 -3.29
C SER A 23 7.09 -1.89 -2.89
N GLN A 24 8.16 -1.87 -3.65
CA GLN A 24 9.34 -1.07 -3.32
C GLN A 24 9.96 -0.48 -4.57
N GLY A 25 10.82 0.49 -4.36
CA GLY A 25 11.56 1.15 -5.45
C GLY A 25 12.69 1.98 -4.92
N SER A 26 13.54 2.44 -5.81
CA SER A 26 14.69 3.28 -5.46
C SER A 26 14.28 4.73 -5.22
N THR A 27 13.14 5.14 -5.75
CA THR A 27 12.58 6.48 -5.57
C THR A 27 11.13 6.36 -5.14
N ILE A 28 10.55 7.47 -4.67
CA ILE A 28 9.14 7.52 -4.31
C ILE A 28 8.28 7.20 -5.53
N GLU A 29 8.61 7.80 -6.67
CA GLU A 29 7.87 7.59 -7.91
C GLU A 29 7.93 6.13 -8.37
N GLU A 30 9.09 5.50 -8.24
CA GLU A 30 9.26 4.11 -8.61
C GLU A 30 8.48 3.18 -7.68
N ALA A 31 8.58 3.40 -6.37
CA ALA A 31 7.83 2.60 -5.39
C ALA A 31 6.32 2.72 -5.63
N ARG A 32 5.84 3.93 -5.92
CA ARG A 32 4.45 4.18 -6.24
C ARG A 32 4.03 3.45 -7.50
N ALA A 33 4.81 3.56 -8.57
CA ALA A 33 4.50 2.92 -9.84
C ALA A 33 4.48 1.39 -9.70
N ASN A 34 5.44 0.85 -8.95
CA ASN A 34 5.50 -0.58 -8.71
C ASN A 34 4.31 -1.06 -7.87
N LEU A 35 3.83 -0.25 -6.94
CA LEU A 35 2.63 -0.57 -6.18
C LEU A 35 1.40 -0.60 -7.10
N VAL A 36 1.26 0.40 -7.97
CA VAL A 36 0.14 0.44 -8.92
C VAL A 36 0.14 -0.81 -9.80
N GLU A 37 1.32 -1.23 -10.27
CA GLU A 37 1.44 -2.45 -11.05
C GLU A 37 1.04 -3.68 -10.26
N ALA A 38 1.50 -3.79 -9.00
CA ALA A 38 1.15 -4.91 -8.13
C ALA A 38 -0.36 -4.97 -7.88
N LEU A 39 -0.99 -3.82 -7.65
CA LEU A 39 -2.43 -3.74 -7.45
C LEU A 39 -3.19 -4.14 -8.72
N THR A 40 -2.70 -3.69 -9.88
CA THR A 40 -3.31 -4.04 -11.16
C THR A 40 -3.28 -5.55 -11.38
N LEU A 41 -2.12 -6.17 -11.12
CA LEU A 41 -1.97 -7.61 -11.25
C LEU A 41 -2.87 -8.37 -10.27
N PHE A 42 -3.01 -7.85 -9.05
CA PHE A 42 -3.91 -8.45 -8.07
C PHE A 42 -5.36 -8.46 -8.59
N PHE A 43 -5.84 -7.32 -9.09
CA PHE A 43 -7.21 -7.23 -9.59
C PHE A 43 -7.44 -8.08 -10.83
N GLU A 44 -6.42 -8.28 -11.66
CA GLU A 44 -6.54 -9.13 -12.84
C GLU A 44 -6.54 -10.62 -12.49
N ALA A 45 -5.78 -11.02 -11.47
CA ALA A 45 -5.58 -12.43 -11.13
C ALA A 45 -6.51 -12.95 -10.05
N ALA A 46 -6.94 -12.10 -9.11
CA ALA A 46 -7.75 -12.54 -7.98
C ALA A 46 -9.19 -12.79 -8.39
N PRO A 47 -9.80 -13.87 -7.88
CA PRO A 47 -11.25 -14.09 -8.10
C PRO A 47 -12.06 -12.97 -7.44
N PRO A 48 -13.27 -12.69 -7.95
CA PRO A 48 -14.12 -11.64 -7.36
C PRO A 48 -14.38 -11.83 -5.86
N SER A 49 -14.49 -13.07 -5.40
CA SER A 49 -14.69 -13.37 -3.98
C SER A 49 -13.50 -12.95 -3.13
N GLU A 50 -12.27 -13.11 -3.66
CA GLU A 50 -11.06 -12.71 -2.96
C GLU A 50 -10.96 -11.18 -2.87
N VAL A 51 -11.29 -10.49 -3.95
CA VAL A 51 -11.31 -9.03 -3.99
C VAL A 51 -12.31 -8.50 -2.97
N ALA A 52 -13.54 -9.04 -2.97
CA ALA A 52 -14.59 -8.63 -2.04
C ALA A 52 -14.17 -8.85 -0.59
N ARG A 53 -13.56 -10.00 -0.31
CA ARG A 53 -13.10 -10.34 1.03
C ARG A 53 -12.04 -9.35 1.52
N ARG A 54 -11.09 -8.99 0.66
CA ARG A 54 -10.05 -8.03 1.00
C ARG A 54 -10.60 -6.63 1.23
N LEU A 55 -11.51 -6.20 0.38
CA LEU A 55 -12.11 -4.87 0.47
C LEU A 55 -13.11 -4.73 1.62
N HIS A 56 -13.54 -5.82 2.23
CA HIS A 56 -14.39 -5.78 3.42
C HIS A 56 -13.64 -5.29 4.66
N THR A 57 -12.34 -5.35 4.65
CA THR A 57 -11.54 -4.87 5.78
C THR A 57 -11.54 -3.35 5.76
N GLU A 58 -12.04 -2.75 6.82
CA GLU A 58 -11.97 -1.30 6.97
C GLU A 58 -10.60 -0.90 7.49
N VAL A 59 -10.01 0.09 6.83
CA VAL A 59 -8.71 0.62 7.23
C VAL A 59 -8.85 2.11 7.45
N PHE A 60 -8.45 2.56 8.63
CA PHE A 60 -8.49 3.97 8.98
C PHE A 60 -7.06 4.48 9.16
N ILE A 61 -6.76 5.58 8.47
CA ILE A 61 -5.44 6.21 8.54
C ILE A 61 -5.64 7.58 9.14
N THR A 62 -4.98 7.84 10.25
CA THR A 62 -5.06 9.12 10.92
C THR A 62 -3.71 9.50 11.51
N GLN A 63 -3.55 10.78 11.77
CA GLN A 63 -2.37 11.28 12.45
C GLN A 63 -2.67 11.39 13.93
N VAL A 64 -1.69 11.10 14.76
CA VAL A 64 -1.80 11.26 16.22
C VAL A 64 -0.67 12.17 16.68
N GLU A 65 -0.99 12.99 17.66
CA GLU A 65 0.01 13.82 18.32
C GLU A 65 0.50 13.11 19.57
N VAL A 66 1.81 12.96 19.67
CA VAL A 66 2.43 12.35 20.83
C VAL A 66 3.30 13.40 21.51
N PRO A 67 2.96 13.80 22.72
CA PRO A 67 3.80 14.76 23.43
C PRO A 67 5.15 14.11 23.76
N VAL A 68 6.22 14.76 23.33
CA VAL A 68 7.57 14.35 23.63
C VAL A 68 8.28 15.48 24.36
N GLY A 69 8.92 15.14 25.39
CA GLY A 69 9.63 16.15 26.10
C GLY A 69 9.77 16.32 27.39
#